data_81163c584115e66d6978c29c4df2690c
#
_entry.id   81163c584115e66d6978c29c4df2690c
#
_cell.length_a   1.000
_cell.length_b   1.000
_cell.length_c   1.000
_cell.angle_alpha   90.00
_cell.angle_beta   90.00
_cell.angle_gamma   90.00
#
_symmetry.space_group_name_H-M   'P 1'
#
loop_
_entity.id
_entity.type
_entity.pdbx_description
1 polymer ?
#
loop_
_entity_poly.entity_id
_entity_poly.type
_entity_poly.pdbx_seq_one_letter_code
_entity_poly.pdbx_strand_id
1 'polypeptide(L)'
;GEFGSNGMYMLPLGVGREASLGKGCYLIDVFSGDSMITDGMAQPNTGVPGNIAGFTSERVIHAQAAGYIHDVRKIGDIVQKGDEIARIYPDKESYDNALSEYVPVNATITGIIRGLIREEYYFREGFKIADIDPRESELSNCFTISDKARSIAGSVLEAVSAFEHGVKIY
;
A
#
# COMPACT_ATOMS: atom_id res chain seq x y z
N GLY A 1 -2.37 10.85 0.53
CA GLY A 1 -3.51 9.95 0.70
C GLY A 1 -3.03 8.56 1.07
N GLU A 2 -3.62 7.95 2.06
CA GLU A 2 -3.29 6.58 2.44
C GLU A 2 -3.85 5.61 1.40
N PHE A 3 -3.00 4.81 0.80
CA PHE A 3 -3.39 3.78 -0.17
C PHE A 3 -3.80 2.51 0.59
N GLY A 4 -5.09 2.33 0.80
CA GLY A 4 -5.64 1.08 1.30
C GLY A 4 -6.01 0.13 0.16
N SER A 5 -5.91 -1.18 0.38
CA SER A 5 -6.19 -2.20 -0.64
C SER A 5 -7.66 -2.31 -1.04
N ASN A 6 -8.58 -1.71 -0.28
CA ASN A 6 -10.03 -1.85 -0.43
C ASN A 6 -10.78 -0.53 -0.20
N GLY A 7 -10.16 0.61 -0.49
CA GLY A 7 -10.77 1.90 -0.27
C GLY A 7 -11.14 2.62 -1.57
N MET A 8 -12.13 3.45 -1.49
CA MET A 8 -12.40 4.47 -2.48
C MET A 8 -11.58 5.73 -2.15
N TYR A 9 -11.03 6.37 -3.15
CA TYR A 9 -10.32 7.63 -3.00
C TYR A 9 -11.14 8.77 -3.56
N MET A 10 -11.27 9.82 -2.76
CA MET A 10 -11.81 11.09 -3.23
C MET A 10 -10.67 12.02 -3.60
N LEU A 11 -10.65 12.47 -4.84
CA LEU A 11 -9.78 13.56 -5.26
C LEU A 11 -10.61 14.85 -5.19
N PRO A 12 -10.33 15.75 -4.24
CA PRO A 12 -11.00 17.03 -4.23
C PRO A 12 -10.51 17.85 -5.44
N LEU A 13 -11.42 18.19 -6.32
CA LEU A 13 -11.18 19.05 -7.48
C LEU A 13 -11.51 20.50 -7.14
N GLY A 14 -11.01 20.99 -6.05
CA GLY A 14 -11.22 22.38 -5.62
C GLY A 14 -9.91 23.13 -5.44
N VAL A 15 -9.83 24.30 -6.02
CA VAL A 15 -8.78 25.27 -5.73
C VAL A 15 -9.24 26.10 -4.53
N GLY A 16 -8.79 25.73 -3.34
CA GLY A 16 -9.08 26.51 -2.14
C GLY A 16 -9.18 25.68 -0.86
N ARG A 17 -8.97 26.32 0.27
CA ARG A 17 -8.96 25.74 1.62
C ARG A 17 -10.32 25.17 2.09
N GLU A 18 -11.36 25.26 1.29
CA GLU A 18 -12.74 24.89 1.62
C GLU A 18 -13.35 23.88 0.62
N ALA A 19 -12.58 23.05 -0.02
CA ALA A 19 -13.13 21.90 -0.72
C ALA A 19 -13.75 20.99 0.35
N SER A 20 -15.03 21.25 0.68
CA SER A 20 -15.79 20.34 1.51
C SER A 20 -15.85 19.00 0.77
N LEU A 21 -15.40 17.96 1.42
CA LEU A 21 -15.65 16.59 1.01
C LEU A 21 -17.15 16.48 0.67
N GLY A 22 -17.50 16.28 -0.58
CA GLY A 22 -18.90 16.11 -0.97
C GLY A 22 -19.37 16.83 -2.23
N LYS A 23 -18.77 17.95 -2.64
CA LYS A 23 -19.10 18.60 -3.91
C LYS A 23 -17.84 18.81 -4.75
N GLY A 24 -17.87 18.32 -5.98
CA GLY A 24 -16.76 18.44 -6.91
C GLY A 24 -15.60 17.48 -6.59
N CYS A 25 -15.90 16.28 -6.14
CA CYS A 25 -14.93 15.24 -5.89
C CYS A 25 -15.08 14.11 -6.90
N TYR A 26 -13.95 13.52 -7.31
CA TYR A 26 -13.92 12.24 -8.00
C TYR A 26 -13.77 11.11 -7.01
N LEU A 27 -14.61 10.10 -7.15
CA LEU A 27 -14.48 8.85 -6.46
C LEU A 27 -13.81 7.85 -7.40
N ILE A 28 -12.70 7.29 -6.96
CA ILE A 28 -11.98 6.27 -7.72
C ILE A 28 -12.05 4.98 -6.91
N ASP A 29 -12.71 3.96 -7.49
CA ASP A 29 -12.69 2.63 -6.91
C ASP A 29 -11.30 2.01 -7.14
N VAL A 30 -10.56 1.82 -6.07
CA VAL A 30 -9.25 1.18 -6.13
C VAL A 30 -9.28 -0.31 -6.44
N PHE A 31 -10.44 -0.92 -6.48
CA PHE A 31 -10.61 -2.31 -6.89
C PHE A 31 -10.71 -2.47 -8.40
N SER A 32 -11.68 -1.80 -8.99
CA SER A 32 -11.95 -1.85 -10.43
C SER A 32 -11.15 -0.80 -11.20
N GLY A 33 -10.75 0.28 -10.54
CA GLY A 33 -10.20 1.46 -11.18
C GLY A 33 -11.27 2.35 -11.80
N ASP A 34 -12.56 2.02 -11.60
CA ASP A 34 -13.66 2.85 -12.09
C ASP A 34 -13.68 4.18 -11.36
N SER A 35 -13.95 5.24 -12.10
CA SER A 35 -14.18 6.56 -11.54
C SER A 35 -15.66 6.89 -11.57
N MET A 36 -16.15 7.48 -10.50
CA MET A 36 -17.51 8.03 -10.45
C MET A 36 -17.49 9.39 -9.78
N ILE A 37 -18.45 10.19 -10.17
CA ILE A 37 -18.69 11.48 -9.55
C ILE A 37 -19.85 11.32 -8.60
N THR A 38 -19.67 11.84 -7.42
CA THR A 38 -20.69 11.73 -6.38
C THR A 38 -20.68 12.94 -5.46
N ASP A 39 -21.84 13.26 -4.93
CA ASP A 39 -22.00 14.19 -3.80
C ASP A 39 -21.86 13.46 -2.45
N GLY A 40 -21.63 12.16 -2.48
CA GLY A 40 -21.50 11.35 -1.29
C GLY A 40 -20.14 11.44 -0.62
N MET A 41 -20.06 10.92 0.59
CA MET A 41 -18.78 10.74 1.28
C MET A 41 -18.11 9.44 0.85
N ALA A 42 -16.79 9.45 0.71
CA ALA A 42 -16.03 8.23 0.49
C ALA A 42 -16.23 7.26 1.66
N GLN A 43 -16.38 5.99 1.32
CA GLN A 43 -16.36 4.94 2.34
C GLN A 43 -14.96 4.85 2.94
N PRO A 44 -14.82 4.70 4.25
CA PRO A 44 -13.52 4.49 4.86
C PRO A 44 -12.92 3.17 4.36
N ASN A 45 -11.60 3.17 4.23
CA ASN A 45 -10.88 1.94 3.91
C ASN A 45 -11.13 0.87 4.98
N THR A 46 -11.51 -0.32 4.57
CA THR A 46 -11.77 -1.43 5.49
C THR A 46 -10.48 -1.96 6.15
N GLY A 47 -9.31 -1.65 5.57
CA GLY A 47 -8.03 -2.20 6.01
C GLY A 47 -7.87 -3.71 5.72
N VAL A 48 -8.89 -4.35 5.17
CA VAL A 48 -8.86 -5.79 4.88
C VAL A 48 -8.41 -6.01 3.44
N PRO A 49 -7.26 -6.66 3.20
CA PRO A 49 -6.80 -6.97 1.86
C PRO A 49 -7.72 -8.03 1.21
N GLY A 50 -7.81 -7.98 -0.12
CA GLY A 50 -8.55 -8.97 -0.90
C GLY A 50 -7.98 -10.39 -0.69
N ASN A 51 -8.84 -11.41 -0.84
CA ASN A 51 -8.43 -12.81 -0.77
C ASN A 51 -7.56 -13.16 -1.98
N ILE A 52 -6.39 -13.73 -1.74
CA ILE A 52 -5.51 -14.30 -2.78
C ILE A 52 -5.12 -15.71 -2.35
N ALA A 53 -5.52 -16.69 -3.11
CA ALA A 53 -5.22 -18.11 -2.86
C ALA A 53 -5.57 -18.57 -1.42
N GLY A 54 -6.66 -18.06 -0.86
CA GLY A 54 -7.10 -18.38 0.50
C GLY A 54 -6.57 -17.49 1.60
N PHE A 55 -5.61 -16.61 1.32
CA PHE A 55 -5.01 -15.70 2.30
C PHE A 55 -5.55 -14.27 2.15
N THR A 56 -5.76 -13.60 3.27
CA THR A 56 -6.23 -12.20 3.35
C THR A 56 -5.25 -11.35 4.15
N SER A 57 -5.53 -11.10 5.41
CA SER A 57 -4.69 -10.30 6.31
C SER A 57 -3.33 -10.93 6.60
N GLU A 58 -3.24 -12.24 6.53
CA GLU A 58 -2.00 -12.99 6.77
C GLU A 58 -0.90 -12.65 5.78
N ARG A 59 -1.26 -12.13 4.61
CA ARG A 59 -0.31 -11.70 3.58
C ARG A 59 0.39 -10.40 3.93
N VAL A 60 -0.21 -9.61 4.82
CA VAL A 60 0.29 -8.29 5.17
C VAL A 60 1.03 -8.34 6.49
N ILE A 61 2.25 -7.87 6.48
CA ILE A 61 3.11 -7.81 7.67
C ILE A 61 3.13 -6.39 8.19
N HIS A 62 2.74 -6.25 9.45
CA HIS A 62 2.78 -4.98 10.16
C HIS A 62 3.94 -4.98 11.17
N ALA A 63 4.52 -3.82 11.36
CA ALA A 63 5.61 -3.62 12.31
C ALA A 63 5.16 -3.93 13.75
N GLN A 64 5.92 -4.76 14.44
CA GLN A 64 5.67 -5.12 15.85
C GLN A 64 6.28 -4.11 16.84
N ALA A 65 7.09 -3.18 16.34
CA ALA A 65 7.70 -2.10 17.10
C ALA A 65 7.92 -0.88 16.19
N ALA A 66 8.06 0.29 16.79
CA ALA A 66 8.55 1.46 16.08
C ALA A 66 10.07 1.36 15.85
N GLY A 67 10.56 1.89 14.72
CA GLY A 67 12.00 1.88 14.44
C GLY A 67 12.36 2.04 12.98
N TYR A 68 13.60 1.67 12.67
CA TYR A 68 14.18 1.62 11.33
C TYR A 68 14.28 0.18 10.86
N ILE A 69 13.94 -0.07 9.60
CA ILE A 69 14.04 -1.42 9.02
C ILE A 69 15.36 -1.60 8.30
N HIS A 70 15.92 -2.79 8.46
CA HIS A 70 17.02 -3.31 7.68
C HIS A 70 16.59 -4.61 7.00
N ASP A 71 16.72 -4.67 5.68
CA ASP A 71 16.21 -5.77 4.88
C ASP A 71 17.18 -6.96 4.92
N VAL A 72 16.67 -8.13 5.30
CA VAL A 72 17.39 -9.43 5.20
C VAL A 72 17.08 -10.11 3.86
N ARG A 73 15.90 -9.86 3.34
CA ARG A 73 15.42 -10.36 2.06
C ARG A 73 15.01 -9.19 1.17
N LYS A 74 14.76 -9.46 -0.11
CA LYS A 74 14.41 -8.45 -1.12
C LYS A 74 13.07 -8.77 -1.77
N ILE A 75 12.47 -7.76 -2.39
CA ILE A 75 11.29 -7.96 -3.25
C ILE A 75 11.66 -8.95 -4.35
N GLY A 76 10.83 -9.97 -4.53
CA GLY A 76 11.05 -11.09 -5.46
C GLY A 76 11.66 -12.34 -4.82
N ASP A 77 12.15 -12.27 -3.58
CA ASP A 77 12.63 -13.47 -2.89
C ASP A 77 11.46 -14.37 -2.49
N ILE A 78 11.64 -15.68 -2.68
CA ILE A 78 10.72 -16.70 -2.19
C ILE A 78 11.13 -17.05 -0.75
N VAL A 79 10.17 -17.01 0.16
CA VAL A 79 10.37 -17.27 1.58
C VAL A 79 9.41 -18.33 2.10
N GLN A 80 9.83 -19.05 3.12
CA GLN A 80 8.98 -19.95 3.88
C GLN A 80 8.37 -19.21 5.07
N LYS A 81 7.17 -19.65 5.51
CA LYS A 81 6.59 -19.13 6.75
C LYS A 81 7.58 -19.28 7.90
N GLY A 82 7.87 -18.17 8.58
CA GLY A 82 8.80 -18.11 9.70
C GLY A 82 10.21 -17.64 9.31
N ASP A 83 10.55 -17.56 8.02
CA ASP A 83 11.85 -17.02 7.59
C ASP A 83 11.98 -15.55 8.01
N GLU A 84 13.16 -15.16 8.49
CA GLU A 84 13.47 -13.77 8.78
C GLU A 84 13.60 -12.99 7.45
N ILE A 85 12.80 -11.93 7.31
CA ILE A 85 12.79 -11.10 6.10
C ILE A 85 13.37 -9.72 6.32
N ALA A 86 13.33 -9.22 7.55
CA ALA A 86 13.87 -7.91 7.92
C ALA A 86 14.11 -7.83 9.42
N ARG A 87 14.75 -6.75 9.87
CA ARG A 87 15.05 -6.42 11.27
C ARG A 87 14.61 -5.02 11.57
N ILE A 88 13.98 -4.80 12.72
CA ILE A 88 13.58 -3.46 13.18
C ILE A 88 14.51 -3.03 14.31
N TYR A 89 15.22 -1.95 14.09
CA TYR A 89 16.09 -1.32 15.07
C TYR A 89 15.38 -0.14 15.72
N PRO A 90 15.47 0.03 17.06
CA PRO A 90 14.69 1.04 17.78
C PRO A 90 15.07 2.48 17.42
N ASP A 91 16.32 2.69 17.07
CA ASP A 91 16.89 4.00 16.78
C ASP A 91 17.93 3.95 15.65
N LYS A 92 18.33 5.11 15.18
CA LYS A 92 19.27 5.23 14.05
C LYS A 92 20.68 4.74 14.39
N GLU A 93 21.12 4.91 15.63
CA GLU A 93 22.45 4.46 16.08
C GLU A 93 22.55 2.93 16.06
N SER A 94 21.51 2.26 16.58
CA SER A 94 21.40 0.80 16.56
C SER A 94 21.34 0.26 15.13
N TYR A 95 20.62 0.95 14.24
CA TYR A 95 20.54 0.61 12.84
C TYR A 95 21.89 0.75 12.13
N ASP A 96 22.56 1.91 12.25
CA ASP A 96 23.82 2.21 11.55
C ASP A 96 24.98 1.30 12.02
N ASN A 97 24.96 0.86 13.27
CA ASN A 97 25.97 -0.02 13.84
C ASN A 97 25.58 -1.51 13.81
N ALA A 98 24.42 -1.85 13.27
CA ALA A 98 23.88 -3.22 13.21
C ALA A 98 23.98 -3.94 14.56
N LEU A 99 23.55 -3.26 15.64
CA LEU A 99 23.62 -3.80 16.99
C LEU A 99 22.79 -5.07 17.14
N SER A 100 23.07 -5.87 18.16
CA SER A 100 22.36 -7.15 18.38
C SER A 100 20.93 -7.00 18.88
N GLU A 101 20.54 -5.82 19.34
CA GLU A 101 19.20 -5.55 19.84
C GLU A 101 18.30 -5.07 18.70
N TYR A 102 17.53 -5.97 18.13
CA TYR A 102 16.54 -5.69 17.09
C TYR A 102 15.31 -6.59 17.27
N VAL A 103 14.20 -6.21 16.67
CA VAL A 103 13.00 -7.03 16.56
C VAL A 103 13.00 -7.71 15.19
N PRO A 104 13.05 -9.07 15.12
CA PRO A 104 13.00 -9.77 13.84
C PRO A 104 11.60 -9.65 13.21
N VAL A 105 11.58 -9.49 11.91
CA VAL A 105 10.36 -9.54 11.09
C VAL A 105 10.37 -10.84 10.32
N ASN A 106 9.41 -11.71 10.61
CA ASN A 106 9.32 -13.03 10.00
C ASN A 106 8.18 -13.09 8.98
N ALA A 107 8.37 -13.89 7.94
CA ALA A 107 7.35 -14.20 6.96
C ALA A 107 6.15 -14.88 7.62
N THR A 108 4.97 -14.32 7.42
CA THR A 108 3.70 -14.82 8.00
C THR A 108 3.14 -16.01 7.24
N ILE A 109 3.46 -16.10 5.96
CA ILE A 109 3.09 -17.19 5.03
C ILE A 109 4.27 -17.53 4.14
N THR A 110 4.21 -18.71 3.51
CA THR A 110 5.13 -19.08 2.40
C THR A 110 4.69 -18.37 1.13
N GLY A 111 5.64 -17.80 0.37
CA GLY A 111 5.38 -17.11 -0.88
C GLY A 111 6.49 -16.16 -1.30
N ILE A 112 6.15 -15.24 -2.18
CA ILE A 112 7.07 -14.23 -2.72
C ILE A 112 6.92 -12.93 -1.94
N ILE A 113 8.00 -12.30 -1.54
CA ILE A 113 7.98 -10.93 -1.04
C ILE A 113 7.63 -10.00 -2.20
N ARG A 114 6.40 -9.48 -2.20
CA ARG A 114 5.91 -8.60 -3.25
C ARG A 114 6.02 -7.13 -2.92
N GLY A 115 6.06 -6.81 -1.65
CA GLY A 115 6.25 -5.47 -1.13
C GLY A 115 7.12 -5.49 0.11
N LEU A 116 8.04 -4.55 0.20
CA LEU A 116 8.89 -4.31 1.36
C LEU A 116 9.09 -2.81 1.47
N ILE A 117 8.98 -2.27 2.68
CA ILE A 117 9.20 -0.84 2.89
C ILE A 117 10.69 -0.54 2.66
N ARG A 118 10.95 0.67 2.17
CA ARG A 118 12.31 1.11 1.92
C ARG A 118 13.15 1.11 3.21
N GLU A 119 14.38 0.63 3.13
CA GLU A 119 15.38 0.74 4.19
C GLU A 119 15.57 2.19 4.67
N GLU A 120 16.04 2.35 5.88
CA GLU A 120 16.28 3.64 6.55
C GLU A 120 15.02 4.47 6.83
N TYR A 121 13.83 3.97 6.48
CA TYR A 121 12.59 4.65 6.81
C TYR A 121 12.20 4.37 8.26
N TYR A 122 11.97 5.43 9.03
CA TYR A 122 11.42 5.31 10.39
C TYR A 122 9.90 5.20 10.35
N PHE A 123 9.35 4.22 11.03
CA PHE A 123 7.91 3.99 11.12
C PHE A 123 7.49 3.71 12.58
N ARG A 124 6.17 3.79 12.77
CA ARG A 124 5.53 3.47 14.06
C ARG A 124 5.11 2.01 14.08
N GLU A 125 4.95 1.47 15.28
CA GLU A 125 4.30 0.18 15.48
C GLU A 125 2.95 0.14 14.76
N GLY A 126 2.59 -1.03 14.21
CA GLY A 126 1.38 -1.23 13.43
C GLY A 126 1.45 -0.75 11.97
N PHE A 127 2.54 -0.10 11.55
CA PHE A 127 2.70 0.32 10.16
C PHE A 127 2.89 -0.90 9.24
N LYS A 128 2.25 -0.90 8.06
CA LYS A 128 2.46 -1.96 7.08
C LYS A 128 3.86 -1.87 6.48
N ILE A 129 4.66 -2.92 6.66
CA ILE A 129 6.08 -2.97 6.24
C ILE A 129 6.35 -3.97 5.12
N ALA A 130 5.55 -5.02 4.98
CA ALA A 130 5.74 -5.99 3.90
C ALA A 130 4.42 -6.62 3.44
N ASP A 131 4.48 -7.24 2.25
CA ASP A 131 3.38 -7.97 1.64
C ASP A 131 3.92 -9.22 0.95
N ILE A 132 3.33 -10.39 1.25
CA ILE A 132 3.73 -11.68 0.67
C ILE A 132 2.61 -12.20 -0.23
N ASP A 133 2.95 -12.58 -1.45
CA ASP A 133 2.03 -13.23 -2.38
C ASP A 133 2.28 -14.75 -2.36
N PRO A 134 1.27 -15.58 -2.02
CA PRO A 134 1.44 -17.02 -1.98
C PRO A 134 1.64 -17.66 -3.37
N ARG A 135 1.46 -16.92 -4.46
CA ARG A 135 1.53 -17.40 -5.83
C ARG A 135 2.93 -17.19 -6.41
N GLU A 136 3.74 -18.23 -6.46
CA GLU A 136 5.09 -18.17 -7.05
C GLU A 136 5.09 -17.79 -8.54
N SER A 137 3.99 -18.04 -9.26
CA SER A 137 3.81 -17.64 -10.66
C SER A 137 3.83 -16.12 -10.87
N GLU A 138 3.62 -15.34 -9.81
CA GLU A 138 3.56 -13.88 -9.85
C GLU A 138 4.94 -13.21 -9.72
N LEU A 139 6.02 -13.98 -9.70
CA LEU A 139 7.39 -13.45 -9.51
C LEU A 139 7.73 -12.35 -10.53
N SER A 140 7.42 -12.56 -11.80
CA SER A 140 7.67 -11.55 -12.86
C SER A 140 6.90 -10.25 -12.63
N ASN A 141 5.77 -10.33 -11.95
CA ASN A 141 4.89 -9.19 -11.67
C ASN A 141 5.36 -8.34 -10.46
N CYS A 142 6.38 -8.78 -9.72
CA CYS A 142 6.97 -7.98 -8.65
C CYS A 142 7.62 -6.69 -9.16
N PHE A 143 8.06 -6.67 -10.42
CA PHE A 143 8.82 -5.58 -11.03
C PHE A 143 8.05 -4.85 -12.14
N THR A 144 6.75 -5.07 -12.22
CA THR A 144 5.86 -4.44 -13.20
C THR A 144 4.78 -3.61 -12.51
N ILE A 145 4.20 -2.68 -13.27
CA ILE A 145 3.02 -1.93 -12.81
C ILE A 145 1.83 -2.88 -12.86
N SER A 146 1.14 -3.06 -11.73
CA SER A 146 -0.06 -3.90 -11.66
C SER A 146 -1.22 -3.32 -12.48
N ASP A 147 -2.15 -4.16 -12.92
CA ASP A 147 -3.36 -3.72 -13.62
C ASP A 147 -4.20 -2.76 -12.76
N LYS A 148 -4.28 -3.02 -11.46
CA LYS A 148 -4.90 -2.11 -10.50
C LYS A 148 -4.27 -0.71 -10.53
N ALA A 149 -2.94 -0.62 -10.49
CA ALA A 149 -2.24 0.66 -10.52
C ALA A 149 -2.46 1.39 -11.86
N ARG A 150 -2.52 0.65 -12.97
CA ARG A 150 -2.82 1.21 -14.30
C ARG A 150 -4.24 1.75 -14.38
N SER A 151 -5.23 1.00 -13.87
CA SER A 151 -6.62 1.42 -13.86
C SER A 151 -6.81 2.68 -13.02
N ILE A 152 -6.21 2.72 -11.82
CA ILE A 152 -6.26 3.91 -10.95
C ILE A 152 -5.59 5.11 -11.64
N ALA A 153 -4.43 4.93 -12.27
CA ALA A 153 -3.73 6.00 -12.97
C ALA A 153 -4.57 6.55 -14.14
N GLY A 154 -5.26 5.67 -14.88
CA GLY A 154 -6.20 6.07 -15.94
C GLY A 154 -7.34 6.92 -15.40
N SER A 155 -7.96 6.50 -14.31
CA SER A 155 -9.05 7.24 -13.66
C SER A 155 -8.60 8.61 -13.13
N VAL A 156 -7.37 8.69 -12.59
CA VAL A 156 -6.79 9.97 -12.16
C VAL A 156 -6.56 10.89 -13.35
N LEU A 157 -6.03 10.37 -14.45
CA LEU A 157 -5.81 11.15 -15.67
C LEU A 157 -7.13 11.67 -16.25
N GLU A 158 -8.16 10.84 -16.29
CA GLU A 158 -9.52 11.24 -16.70
C GLU A 158 -10.05 12.38 -15.83
N ALA A 159 -9.93 12.27 -14.51
CA ALA A 159 -10.37 13.29 -13.57
C ALA A 159 -9.64 14.63 -13.79
N VAL A 160 -8.31 14.60 -13.97
CA VAL A 160 -7.51 15.79 -14.25
C VAL A 160 -7.91 16.42 -15.59
N SER A 161 -8.06 15.62 -16.65
CA SER A 161 -8.45 16.11 -17.97
C SER A 161 -9.83 16.74 -17.97
N ALA A 162 -10.79 16.12 -17.29
CA ALA A 162 -12.14 16.67 -17.17
C ALA A 162 -12.11 18.01 -16.43
N PHE A 163 -11.34 18.13 -15.37
CA PHE A 163 -11.18 19.37 -14.62
C PHE A 163 -10.56 20.50 -15.49
N GLU A 164 -9.48 20.20 -16.19
CA GLU A 164 -8.79 21.18 -17.05
C GLU A 164 -9.67 21.69 -18.20
N HIS A 165 -10.54 20.85 -18.74
CA HIS A 165 -11.44 21.21 -19.83
C HIS A 165 -12.80 21.75 -19.36
N GLY A 166 -12.96 21.97 -18.07
CA GLY A 166 -14.20 22.52 -17.50
C GLY A 166 -15.43 21.63 -17.73
N VAL A 167 -15.22 20.32 -17.89
CA VAL A 167 -16.29 19.36 -18.03
C VAL A 167 -17.05 19.32 -16.71
N LYS A 168 -18.28 19.80 -16.75
CA LYS A 168 -19.17 19.66 -15.60
C LYS A 168 -19.62 18.20 -15.54
N ILE A 169 -19.13 17.51 -14.56
CA ILE A 169 -19.48 16.15 -14.31
C ILE A 169 -20.53 16.19 -13.21
N TYR A 170 -21.73 15.73 -13.52
CA TYR A 170 -22.91 15.75 -12.65
C TYR A 170 -23.14 14.38 -12.04
#